data_bbbd62aa5a97b5e0f631f540186edcf2
#
_entry.id   bbbd62aa5a97b5e0f631f540186edcf2
#
_cell.length_a   1.000
_cell.length_b   1.000
_cell.length_c   1.000
_cell.angle_alpha   90.00
_cell.angle_beta   90.00
_cell.angle_gamma   90.00
#
_symmetry.space_group_name_H-M   'P 1'
#
loop_
_entity.id
_entity.type
_entity.pdbx_description
1 polymer ?
#
loop_
_entity_poly.entity_id
_entity_poly.type
_entity_poly.pdbx_seq_one_letter_code
_entity_poly.pdbx_strand_id
1 'polypeptide(L)'
;MPVFASITDPIVQVAVDVVDAMGLPGVFVLMLLESACIPVPSEATMLFAGFNVSRGEYSLVAATLVGSFANLVGSWVAYWIGYAGRVDILEKHGKKLHIKPSYLRWADRWFERHGDATVFFARMLPIIRTFISLPAGVARMPFWRFSVLSLLGCLPWVFMLTFIGKQAGDNWESWKDKLHYVDYAVAAAIVIGILYLLIQARRRRGDPATESA
;
A
#
# COMPACT_ATOMS: atom_id res chain seq x y z
N MET A 1 -6.05 -17.77 12.41
CA MET A 1 -6.81 -16.80 11.58
C MET A 1 -6.58 -17.11 10.10
N PRO A 2 -7.25 -18.11 9.51
CA PRO A 2 -6.95 -18.56 8.14
C PRO A 2 -7.74 -17.83 7.04
N VAL A 3 -8.66 -16.92 7.37
CA VAL A 3 -9.57 -16.34 6.36
C VAL A 3 -8.91 -15.19 5.58
N PHE A 4 -8.00 -14.43 6.18
CA PHE A 4 -7.28 -13.37 5.46
C PHE A 4 -6.12 -13.91 4.62
N ALA A 5 -5.46 -14.97 5.04
CA ALA A 5 -4.43 -15.65 4.24
C ALA A 5 -5.01 -16.21 2.92
N SER A 6 -6.24 -16.74 2.95
CA SER A 6 -6.85 -17.43 1.80
C SER A 6 -7.23 -16.53 0.61
N ILE A 7 -7.36 -15.22 0.77
CA ILE A 7 -7.76 -14.30 -0.32
C ILE A 7 -6.56 -13.52 -0.88
N THR A 8 -5.58 -13.21 -0.03
CA THR A 8 -4.37 -12.47 -0.44
C THR A 8 -3.34 -13.37 -1.11
N ASP A 9 -3.26 -14.66 -0.74
CA ASP A 9 -2.30 -15.61 -1.29
C ASP A 9 -2.36 -15.72 -2.83
N PRO A 10 -3.53 -15.89 -3.49
CA PRO A 10 -3.57 -16.00 -4.95
C PRO A 10 -3.16 -14.69 -5.65
N ILE A 11 -3.48 -13.53 -5.08
CA ILE A 11 -3.11 -12.23 -5.69
C ILE A 11 -1.61 -11.99 -5.56
N VAL A 12 -1.03 -12.30 -4.41
CA VAL A 12 0.41 -12.24 -4.19
C VAL A 12 1.14 -13.22 -5.10
N GLN A 13 0.62 -14.45 -5.24
CA GLN A 13 1.22 -15.46 -6.11
C GLN A 13 1.22 -15.00 -7.57
N VAL A 14 0.08 -14.48 -8.07
CA VAL A 14 0.01 -13.92 -9.42
C VAL A 14 1.01 -12.79 -9.62
N ALA A 15 1.17 -11.90 -8.63
CA ALA A 15 2.16 -10.82 -8.72
C ALA A 15 3.59 -11.35 -8.81
N VAL A 16 3.92 -12.36 -8.00
CA VAL A 16 5.22 -13.04 -8.02
C VAL A 16 5.45 -13.71 -9.37
N ASP A 17 4.49 -14.47 -9.87
CA ASP A 17 4.59 -15.19 -11.15
C ASP A 17 4.78 -14.23 -12.33
N VAL A 18 4.09 -13.07 -12.31
CA VAL A 18 4.23 -12.03 -13.34
C VAL A 18 5.63 -11.41 -13.29
N VAL A 19 6.16 -11.11 -12.09
CA VAL A 19 7.52 -10.56 -11.96
C VAL A 19 8.58 -11.58 -12.36
N ASP A 20 8.38 -12.86 -12.02
CA ASP A 20 9.32 -13.94 -12.40
C ASP A 20 9.33 -14.19 -13.92
N ALA A 21 8.14 -14.20 -14.55
CA ALA A 21 8.02 -14.45 -15.98
C ALA A 21 8.45 -13.26 -16.85
N MET A 22 8.19 -12.03 -16.42
CA MET A 22 8.36 -10.83 -17.23
C MET A 22 9.51 -9.91 -16.76
N GLY A 23 10.06 -10.12 -15.55
CA GLY A 23 11.08 -9.25 -14.97
C GLY A 23 10.61 -7.81 -14.78
N LEU A 24 11.45 -6.83 -15.18
CA LEU A 24 11.13 -5.40 -15.05
C LEU A 24 9.82 -4.94 -15.75
N PRO A 25 9.46 -5.41 -16.95
CA PRO A 25 8.13 -5.17 -17.53
C PRO A 25 6.97 -5.61 -16.63
N GLY A 26 7.08 -6.75 -15.97
CA GLY A 26 6.09 -7.23 -15.00
C GLY A 26 5.96 -6.31 -13.80
N VAL A 27 7.10 -5.87 -13.24
CA VAL A 27 7.15 -4.86 -12.17
C VAL A 27 6.45 -3.57 -12.63
N PHE A 28 6.75 -3.11 -13.85
CA PHE A 28 6.13 -1.89 -14.39
C PHE A 28 4.61 -2.00 -14.45
N VAL A 29 4.07 -3.09 -15.03
CA VAL A 29 2.62 -3.28 -15.17
C VAL A 29 1.95 -3.35 -13.80
N LEU A 30 2.48 -4.14 -12.87
CA LEU A 30 1.87 -4.31 -11.54
C LEU A 30 1.88 -3.00 -10.73
N MET A 31 2.98 -2.27 -10.74
CA MET A 31 3.10 -0.98 -10.03
C MET A 31 2.21 0.11 -10.66
N LEU A 32 2.03 0.08 -11.99
CA LEU A 32 1.11 0.96 -12.69
C LEU A 32 -0.33 0.67 -12.27
N LEU A 33 -0.76 -0.59 -12.31
CA LEU A 33 -2.11 -1.01 -11.93
C LEU A 33 -2.44 -0.65 -10.49
N GLU A 34 -1.52 -0.93 -9.56
CA GLU A 34 -1.68 -0.56 -8.14
C GLU A 34 -1.90 0.95 -7.98
N SER A 35 -1.08 1.76 -8.64
CA SER A 35 -1.18 3.22 -8.55
C SER A 35 -2.38 3.81 -9.31
N ALA A 36 -2.98 3.04 -10.21
CA ALA A 36 -4.27 3.35 -10.83
C ALA A 36 -5.48 2.91 -9.97
N CYS A 37 -5.27 2.66 -8.67
CA CYS A 37 -6.29 2.23 -7.70
C CYS A 37 -6.83 0.79 -7.91
N ILE A 38 -6.10 -0.06 -8.60
CA ILE A 38 -6.39 -1.50 -8.68
C ILE A 38 -5.67 -2.19 -7.50
N PRO A 39 -6.32 -3.06 -6.72
CA PRO A 39 -5.75 -3.67 -5.52
C PRO A 39 -4.70 -4.73 -5.87
N VAL A 40 -3.50 -4.28 -6.22
CA VAL A 40 -2.30 -5.11 -6.42
C VAL A 40 -1.36 -4.89 -5.23
N PRO A 41 -0.82 -5.93 -4.60
CA PRO A 41 0.10 -5.77 -3.47
C PRO A 41 1.49 -5.35 -3.96
N SER A 42 1.71 -4.04 -4.07
CA SER A 42 3.00 -3.48 -4.49
C SER A 42 4.16 -3.80 -3.54
N GLU A 43 3.84 -4.02 -2.26
CA GLU A 43 4.82 -4.47 -1.28
C GLU A 43 5.40 -5.83 -1.71
N ALA A 44 4.55 -6.79 -2.06
CA ALA A 44 4.99 -8.09 -2.56
C ALA A 44 5.73 -7.95 -3.89
N THR A 45 5.22 -7.14 -4.82
CA THR A 45 5.84 -6.87 -6.12
C THR A 45 7.26 -6.34 -5.97
N MET A 46 7.47 -5.30 -5.13
CA MET A 46 8.79 -4.67 -4.98
C MET A 46 9.75 -5.50 -4.12
N LEU A 47 9.25 -6.25 -3.12
CA LEU A 47 10.07 -7.20 -2.36
C LEU A 47 10.57 -8.31 -3.27
N PHE A 48 9.72 -8.86 -4.12
CA PHE A 48 10.11 -9.91 -5.06
C PHE A 48 11.03 -9.38 -6.18
N ALA A 49 10.78 -8.17 -6.67
CA ALA A 49 11.71 -7.49 -7.57
C ALA A 49 13.10 -7.32 -6.92
N GLY A 50 13.16 -6.98 -5.62
CA GLY A 50 14.41 -6.93 -4.87
C GLY A 50 15.08 -8.30 -4.74
N PHE A 51 14.31 -9.35 -4.54
CA PHE A 51 14.81 -10.73 -4.54
C PHE A 51 15.45 -11.11 -5.88
N ASN A 52 14.84 -10.72 -7.01
CA ASN A 52 15.43 -10.94 -8.34
C ASN A 52 16.69 -10.09 -8.57
N VAL A 53 16.82 -8.92 -7.93
CA VAL A 53 18.09 -8.17 -7.90
C VAL A 53 19.19 -8.98 -7.22
N SER A 54 18.91 -9.70 -6.11
CA SER A 54 19.91 -10.56 -5.46
C SER A 54 20.37 -11.74 -6.35
N ARG A 55 19.48 -12.19 -7.24
CA ARG A 55 19.79 -13.24 -8.25
C ARG A 55 20.59 -12.71 -9.44
N GLY A 56 20.80 -11.38 -9.51
CA GLY A 56 21.56 -10.74 -10.59
C GLY A 56 20.77 -10.51 -11.88
N GLU A 57 19.45 -10.66 -11.89
CA GLU A 57 18.63 -10.52 -13.09
C GLU A 57 18.59 -9.06 -13.60
N TYR A 58 18.61 -8.10 -12.68
CA TYR A 58 18.71 -6.66 -12.98
C TYR A 58 19.24 -5.89 -11.77
N SER A 59 19.61 -4.61 -12.00
CA SER A 59 20.18 -3.79 -10.94
C SER A 59 19.13 -3.22 -9.99
N LEU A 60 19.52 -2.97 -8.72
CA LEU A 60 18.68 -2.31 -7.72
C LEU A 60 18.15 -0.96 -8.22
N VAL A 61 19.03 -0.20 -8.92
CA VAL A 61 18.66 1.10 -9.47
C VAL A 61 17.60 0.96 -10.56
N ALA A 62 17.75 -0.03 -11.46
CA ALA A 62 16.78 -0.28 -12.53
C ALA A 62 15.40 -0.65 -11.95
N ALA A 63 15.33 -1.58 -10.99
CA ALA A 63 14.09 -1.96 -10.34
C ALA A 63 13.42 -0.77 -9.63
N THR A 64 14.19 0.03 -8.90
CA THR A 64 13.70 1.23 -8.21
C THR A 64 13.15 2.27 -9.19
N LEU A 65 13.88 2.57 -10.26
CA LEU A 65 13.46 3.56 -11.25
C LEU A 65 12.22 3.10 -12.02
N VAL A 66 12.19 1.84 -12.47
CA VAL A 66 11.04 1.27 -13.18
C VAL A 66 9.80 1.25 -12.28
N GLY A 67 9.92 0.78 -11.04
CA GLY A 67 8.82 0.77 -10.09
C GLY A 67 8.30 2.18 -9.76
N SER A 68 9.20 3.13 -9.56
CA SER A 68 8.84 4.53 -9.26
C SER A 68 8.19 5.22 -10.46
N PHE A 69 8.70 4.99 -11.67
CA PHE A 69 8.13 5.55 -12.89
C PHE A 69 6.76 4.94 -13.21
N ALA A 70 6.60 3.64 -13.04
CA ALA A 70 5.32 2.96 -13.20
C ALA A 70 4.28 3.49 -12.21
N ASN A 71 4.67 3.67 -10.94
CA ASN A 71 3.84 4.28 -9.90
C ASN A 71 3.40 5.71 -10.29
N LEU A 72 4.30 6.50 -10.85
CA LEU A 72 4.00 7.84 -11.34
C LEU A 72 2.96 7.80 -12.49
N VAL A 73 3.15 6.94 -13.48
CA VAL A 73 2.22 6.79 -14.63
C VAL A 73 0.83 6.35 -14.16
N GLY A 74 0.75 5.34 -13.27
CA GLY A 74 -0.50 4.92 -12.66
C GLY A 74 -1.18 6.05 -11.87
N SER A 75 -0.38 6.86 -11.19
CA SER A 75 -0.87 8.04 -10.46
C SER A 75 -1.45 9.10 -11.37
N TRP A 76 -0.91 9.28 -12.58
CA TRP A 76 -1.49 10.18 -13.58
C TRP A 76 -2.87 9.70 -14.00
N VAL A 77 -3.07 8.40 -14.20
CA VAL A 77 -4.39 7.84 -14.52
C VAL A 77 -5.39 8.18 -13.40
N ALA A 78 -5.04 7.89 -12.15
CA ALA A 78 -5.90 8.20 -11.00
C ALA A 78 -6.15 9.72 -10.84
N TYR A 79 -5.13 10.56 -11.05
CA TYR A 79 -5.25 12.01 -11.04
C TYR A 79 -6.25 12.50 -12.09
N TRP A 80 -6.15 12.02 -13.34
CA TRP A 80 -7.05 12.42 -14.41
C TRP A 80 -8.48 11.93 -14.21
N ILE A 81 -8.66 10.75 -13.61
CA ILE A 81 -9.98 10.26 -13.19
C ILE A 81 -10.59 11.21 -12.14
N GLY A 82 -9.81 11.63 -11.15
CA GLY A 82 -10.23 12.61 -10.14
C GLY A 82 -10.56 13.97 -10.76
N TYR A 83 -9.72 14.46 -11.65
CA TYR A 83 -9.89 15.75 -12.34
C TYR A 83 -11.16 15.77 -13.21
N ALA A 84 -11.36 14.75 -14.05
CA ALA A 84 -12.55 14.61 -14.89
C ALA A 84 -13.80 14.35 -14.04
N GLY A 85 -13.70 13.48 -13.02
CA GLY A 85 -14.79 13.17 -12.11
C GLY A 85 -15.32 14.38 -11.34
N ARG A 86 -14.47 15.36 -11.02
CA ARG A 86 -14.93 16.64 -10.44
C ARG A 86 -15.94 17.34 -11.33
N VAL A 87 -15.63 17.49 -12.63
CA VAL A 87 -16.47 18.25 -13.57
C VAL A 87 -17.75 17.48 -13.88
N ASP A 88 -17.65 16.22 -14.24
CA ASP A 88 -18.79 15.46 -14.75
C ASP A 88 -19.68 14.89 -13.64
N ILE A 89 -19.10 14.44 -12.54
CA ILE A 89 -19.84 13.77 -11.47
C ILE A 89 -20.16 14.73 -10.33
N LEU A 90 -19.16 15.43 -9.80
CA LEU A 90 -19.34 16.25 -8.60
C LEU A 90 -20.02 17.58 -8.88
N GLU A 91 -19.66 18.29 -9.94
CA GLU A 91 -20.26 19.60 -10.24
C GLU A 91 -21.66 19.46 -10.88
N LYS A 92 -21.84 18.50 -11.81
CA LYS A 92 -23.13 18.27 -12.49
C LYS A 92 -24.12 17.40 -11.70
N HIS A 93 -23.64 16.39 -10.99
CA HIS A 93 -24.48 15.38 -10.33
C HIS A 93 -24.31 15.30 -8.81
N GLY A 94 -23.55 16.18 -8.20
CA GLY A 94 -23.23 16.18 -6.77
C GLY A 94 -24.45 16.17 -5.86
N LYS A 95 -25.54 16.83 -6.28
CA LYS A 95 -26.83 16.81 -5.55
C LYS A 95 -27.43 15.39 -5.48
N LYS A 96 -27.32 14.58 -6.54
CA LYS A 96 -27.81 13.19 -6.58
C LYS A 96 -26.93 12.25 -5.72
N LEU A 97 -25.64 12.55 -5.62
CA LEU A 97 -24.67 11.77 -4.85
C LEU A 97 -24.56 12.19 -3.38
N HIS A 98 -25.43 13.11 -2.90
CA HIS A 98 -25.41 13.67 -1.52
C HIS A 98 -24.06 14.30 -1.13
N ILE A 99 -23.22 14.67 -2.09
CA ILE A 99 -21.95 15.34 -1.86
C ILE A 99 -22.19 16.83 -1.69
N LYS A 100 -22.00 17.32 -0.46
CA LYS A 100 -22.18 18.73 -0.16
C LYS A 100 -21.06 19.57 -0.81
N PRO A 101 -21.40 20.70 -1.48
CA PRO A 101 -20.38 21.60 -2.04
C PRO A 101 -19.34 22.10 -1.03
N SER A 102 -19.67 22.05 0.27
CA SER A 102 -18.74 22.39 1.35
C SER A 102 -17.53 21.47 1.43
N TYR A 103 -17.68 20.16 1.11
CA TYR A 103 -16.56 19.21 1.10
C TYR A 103 -15.57 19.52 -0.02
N LEU A 104 -16.06 19.91 -1.21
CA LEU A 104 -15.21 20.33 -2.32
C LEU A 104 -14.40 21.58 -1.97
N ARG A 105 -15.07 22.59 -1.42
CA ARG A 105 -14.40 23.83 -0.97
C ARG A 105 -13.41 23.61 0.18
N TRP A 106 -13.68 22.61 1.05
CA TRP A 106 -12.73 22.23 2.08
C TRP A 106 -11.50 21.54 1.47
N ALA A 107 -11.70 20.59 0.54
CA ALA A 107 -10.61 19.92 -0.17
C ALA A 107 -9.75 20.94 -0.94
N ASP A 108 -10.37 21.85 -1.68
CA ASP A 108 -9.66 22.91 -2.40
C ASP A 108 -8.78 23.74 -1.46
N ARG A 109 -9.34 24.27 -0.37
CA ARG A 109 -8.57 25.05 0.63
C ARG A 109 -7.46 24.26 1.31
N TRP A 110 -7.70 22.97 1.56
CA TRP A 110 -6.69 22.09 2.14
C TRP A 110 -5.51 21.90 1.18
N PHE A 111 -5.81 21.56 -0.09
CA PHE A 111 -4.79 21.37 -1.12
C PHE A 111 -4.10 22.66 -1.53
N GLU A 112 -4.77 23.81 -1.50
CA GLU A 112 -4.13 25.12 -1.71
C GLU A 112 -3.08 25.42 -0.63
N ARG A 113 -3.35 25.04 0.60
CA ARG A 113 -2.50 25.38 1.74
C ARG A 113 -1.44 24.31 2.05
N HIS A 114 -1.76 23.03 1.88
CA HIS A 114 -0.92 21.90 2.30
C HIS A 114 -0.72 20.85 1.20
N GLY A 115 -1.17 21.10 -0.03
CA GLY A 115 -1.22 20.08 -1.09
C GLY A 115 0.13 19.44 -1.38
N ASP A 116 1.19 20.23 -1.42
CA ASP A 116 2.54 19.75 -1.67
C ASP A 116 3.01 18.77 -0.58
N ALA A 117 2.88 19.18 0.70
CA ALA A 117 3.22 18.32 1.84
C ALA A 117 2.30 17.10 1.90
N THR A 118 0.99 17.29 1.65
CA THR A 118 0.01 16.21 1.68
C THR A 118 0.34 15.13 0.66
N VAL A 119 0.64 15.50 -0.59
CA VAL A 119 1.00 14.53 -1.64
C VAL A 119 2.30 13.82 -1.29
N PHE A 120 3.34 14.57 -0.90
CA PHE A 120 4.64 14.00 -0.58
C PHE A 120 4.57 12.99 0.57
N PHE A 121 4.02 13.38 1.72
CA PHE A 121 3.97 12.51 2.90
C PHE A 121 2.97 11.37 2.75
N ALA A 122 1.84 11.59 2.06
CA ALA A 122 0.88 10.53 1.79
C ALA A 122 1.50 9.39 0.95
N ARG A 123 2.47 9.71 0.08
CA ARG A 123 3.20 8.72 -0.72
C ARG A 123 4.10 7.80 0.11
N MET A 124 4.50 8.23 1.29
CA MET A 124 5.29 7.41 2.22
C MET A 124 4.42 6.49 3.08
N LEU A 125 3.09 6.64 3.05
CA LEU A 125 2.17 5.82 3.84
C LEU A 125 1.54 4.72 2.96
N PRO A 126 1.61 3.44 3.37
CA PRO A 126 1.24 2.30 2.52
C PRO A 126 -0.16 2.38 1.91
N ILE A 127 -1.17 2.72 2.72
CA ILE A 127 -2.57 2.71 2.30
C ILE A 127 -2.95 4.00 1.55
N ILE A 128 -2.46 5.15 2.01
CA ILE A 128 -2.90 6.45 1.52
C ILE A 128 -2.26 6.78 0.18
N ARG A 129 -1.06 6.24 -0.11
CA ARG A 129 -0.26 6.57 -1.30
C ARG A 129 -0.98 6.29 -2.62
N THR A 130 -1.81 5.24 -2.71
CA THR A 130 -2.56 4.88 -3.91
C THR A 130 -3.73 5.82 -4.14
N PHE A 131 -4.42 6.20 -3.07
CA PHE A 131 -5.65 6.98 -3.15
C PHE A 131 -5.43 8.48 -3.24
N ILE A 132 -4.27 9.02 -2.81
CA ILE A 132 -4.00 10.47 -2.76
C ILE A 132 -4.08 11.15 -4.14
N SER A 133 -3.87 10.40 -5.22
CA SER A 133 -3.94 10.89 -6.59
C SER A 133 -5.34 11.37 -7.00
N LEU A 134 -6.38 10.67 -6.54
CA LEU A 134 -7.77 11.03 -6.81
C LEU A 134 -8.13 12.39 -6.20
N PRO A 135 -7.99 12.64 -4.87
CA PRO A 135 -8.29 13.95 -4.29
C PRO A 135 -7.39 15.07 -4.80
N ALA A 136 -6.13 14.80 -5.17
CA ALA A 136 -5.26 15.78 -5.80
C ALA A 136 -5.80 16.22 -7.17
N GLY A 137 -6.34 15.28 -7.97
CA GLY A 137 -7.04 15.56 -9.22
C GLY A 137 -8.33 16.34 -9.01
N VAL A 138 -9.16 15.94 -8.04
CA VAL A 138 -10.40 16.62 -7.66
C VAL A 138 -10.10 18.06 -7.22
N ALA A 139 -9.06 18.31 -6.45
CA ALA A 139 -8.64 19.63 -6.00
C ALA A 139 -7.94 20.46 -7.10
N ARG A 140 -7.76 19.91 -8.31
CA ARG A 140 -7.07 20.56 -9.45
C ARG A 140 -5.67 21.05 -9.10
N MET A 141 -4.94 20.27 -8.28
CA MET A 141 -3.54 20.58 -8.01
C MET A 141 -2.77 20.71 -9.33
N PRO A 142 -1.83 21.67 -9.48
CA PRO A 142 -1.03 21.78 -10.70
C PRO A 142 -0.32 20.46 -11.04
N PHE A 143 -0.60 19.91 -12.23
CA PHE A 143 -0.14 18.57 -12.66
C PHE A 143 1.36 18.36 -12.52
N TRP A 144 2.17 19.38 -12.85
CA TRP A 144 3.62 19.31 -12.72
C TRP A 144 4.07 19.15 -11.26
N ARG A 145 3.49 19.95 -10.34
CA ARG A 145 3.78 19.85 -8.90
C ARG A 145 3.39 18.48 -8.37
N PHE A 146 2.18 18.01 -8.70
CA PHE A 146 1.73 16.67 -8.36
C PHE A 146 2.70 15.58 -8.84
N SER A 147 3.16 15.66 -10.09
CA SER A 147 4.06 14.66 -10.69
C SER A 147 5.41 14.62 -9.98
N VAL A 148 6.05 15.78 -9.76
CA VAL A 148 7.35 15.86 -9.08
C VAL A 148 7.25 15.36 -7.65
N LEU A 149 6.25 15.81 -6.90
CA LEU A 149 6.08 15.40 -5.50
C LEU A 149 5.70 13.92 -5.37
N SER A 150 4.90 13.40 -6.31
CA SER A 150 4.60 11.98 -6.38
C SER A 150 5.84 11.14 -6.63
N LEU A 151 6.69 11.53 -7.59
CA LEU A 151 7.92 10.83 -7.89
C LEU A 151 8.89 10.86 -6.69
N LEU A 152 9.11 12.04 -6.12
CA LEU A 152 10.00 12.20 -4.96
C LEU A 152 9.48 11.46 -3.72
N GLY A 153 8.17 11.41 -3.52
CA GLY A 153 7.55 10.71 -2.38
C GLY A 153 7.54 9.20 -2.53
N CYS A 154 7.41 8.65 -3.76
CA CYS A 154 7.41 7.21 -3.95
C CYS A 154 8.81 6.59 -4.02
N LEU A 155 9.83 7.33 -4.47
CA LEU A 155 11.22 6.85 -4.59
C LEU A 155 11.77 6.22 -3.29
N PRO A 156 11.70 6.89 -2.13
CA PRO A 156 12.22 6.30 -0.88
C PRO A 156 11.51 5.00 -0.51
N TRP A 157 10.20 4.92 -0.69
CA TRP A 157 9.40 3.75 -0.39
C TRP A 157 9.74 2.58 -1.31
N VAL A 158 9.75 2.81 -2.63
CA VAL A 158 10.08 1.80 -3.64
C VAL A 158 11.51 1.31 -3.44
N PHE A 159 12.48 2.22 -3.23
CA PHE A 159 13.86 1.86 -2.94
C PHE A 159 13.97 1.00 -1.69
N MET A 160 13.31 1.40 -0.60
CA MET A 160 13.34 0.66 0.68
C MET A 160 12.84 -0.77 0.50
N LEU A 161 11.69 -0.96 -0.15
CA LEU A 161 11.13 -2.29 -0.38
C LEU A 161 12.05 -3.14 -1.28
N THR A 162 12.55 -2.58 -2.38
CA THR A 162 13.47 -3.27 -3.27
C THR A 162 14.77 -3.66 -2.56
N PHE A 163 15.29 -2.76 -1.72
CA PHE A 163 16.49 -3.02 -0.93
C PHE A 163 16.27 -4.11 0.11
N ILE A 164 15.13 -4.08 0.83
CA ILE A 164 14.76 -5.15 1.78
C ILE A 164 14.64 -6.50 1.06
N GLY A 165 13.97 -6.52 -0.10
CA GLY A 165 13.84 -7.73 -0.92
C GLY A 165 15.19 -8.27 -1.37
N LYS A 166 16.11 -7.39 -1.80
CA LYS A 166 17.49 -7.76 -2.13
C LYS A 166 18.23 -8.36 -0.94
N GLN A 167 18.16 -7.70 0.22
CA GLN A 167 18.83 -8.21 1.44
C GLN A 167 18.25 -9.54 1.90
N ALA A 168 16.94 -9.75 1.76
CA ALA A 168 16.31 -11.03 2.02
C ALA A 168 16.82 -12.12 1.08
N GLY A 169 17.00 -11.79 -0.20
CA GLY A 169 17.57 -12.72 -1.19
C GLY A 169 19.05 -13.02 -0.93
N ASP A 170 19.87 -12.00 -0.70
CA ASP A 170 21.31 -12.14 -0.42
C ASP A 170 21.58 -12.99 0.84
N ASN A 171 20.68 -12.95 1.84
CA ASN A 171 20.82 -13.66 3.11
C ASN A 171 19.83 -14.83 3.26
N TRP A 172 19.25 -15.33 2.17
CA TRP A 172 18.16 -16.30 2.19
C TRP A 172 18.50 -17.58 2.99
N GLU A 173 19.72 -18.12 2.82
CA GLU A 173 20.18 -19.28 3.56
C GLU A 173 20.26 -19.03 5.08
N SER A 174 20.76 -17.86 5.48
CA SER A 174 20.83 -17.46 6.90
C SER A 174 19.45 -17.18 7.51
N TRP A 175 18.48 -16.78 6.69
CA TRP A 175 17.12 -16.48 7.14
C TRP A 175 16.27 -17.75 7.27
N LYS A 176 16.48 -18.74 6.42
CA LYS A 176 15.79 -20.04 6.54
C LYS A 176 15.95 -20.62 7.94
N ASP A 177 17.17 -20.62 8.47
CA ASP A 177 17.45 -21.16 9.80
C ASP A 177 16.81 -20.34 10.94
N LYS A 178 16.65 -19.02 10.73
CA LYS A 178 16.04 -18.13 11.72
C LYS A 178 14.52 -18.09 11.65
N LEU A 179 13.92 -18.35 10.49
CA LEU A 179 12.45 -18.37 10.32
C LEU A 179 11.79 -19.42 11.21
N HIS A 180 12.42 -20.57 11.43
CA HIS A 180 11.93 -21.54 12.39
C HIS A 180 11.79 -21.00 13.81
N TYR A 181 12.71 -20.12 14.25
CA TYR A 181 12.59 -19.49 15.58
C TYR A 181 11.47 -18.43 15.62
N VAL A 182 11.24 -17.73 14.51
CA VAL A 182 10.13 -16.76 14.40
C VAL A 182 8.78 -17.49 14.43
N ASP A 183 8.64 -18.62 13.73
CA ASP A 183 7.44 -19.44 13.74
C ASP A 183 7.13 -19.96 15.15
N TYR A 184 8.15 -20.41 15.89
CA TYR A 184 7.99 -20.81 17.30
C TYR A 184 7.61 -19.64 18.20
N ALA A 185 8.21 -18.45 17.99
CA ALA A 185 7.88 -17.26 18.77
C ALA A 185 6.44 -16.78 18.50
N VAL A 186 6.00 -16.80 17.25
CA VAL A 186 4.62 -16.46 16.87
C VAL A 186 3.64 -17.49 17.43
N ALA A 187 3.93 -18.77 17.31
CA ALA A 187 3.09 -19.82 17.89
C ALA A 187 2.98 -19.68 19.42
N ALA A 188 4.09 -19.42 20.11
CA ALA A 188 4.10 -19.18 21.55
C ALA A 188 3.28 -17.94 21.92
N ALA A 189 3.41 -16.83 21.19
CA ALA A 189 2.64 -15.61 21.41
C ALA A 189 1.13 -15.83 21.22
N ILE A 190 0.74 -16.62 20.21
CA ILE A 190 -0.67 -16.99 19.98
C ILE A 190 -1.21 -17.84 21.16
N VAL A 191 -0.45 -18.84 21.60
CA VAL A 191 -0.84 -19.70 22.73
C VAL A 191 -0.98 -18.88 24.02
N ILE A 192 -0.02 -18.00 24.29
CA ILE A 192 -0.09 -17.09 25.46
C ILE A 192 -1.29 -16.16 25.36
N GLY A 193 -1.58 -15.60 24.18
CA GLY A 193 -2.75 -14.75 23.93
C GLY A 193 -4.07 -15.51 24.17
N ILE A 194 -4.18 -16.72 23.68
CA ILE A 194 -5.36 -17.59 23.89
C ILE A 194 -5.53 -17.91 25.38
N LEU A 195 -4.45 -18.32 26.06
CA LEU A 195 -4.48 -18.60 27.51
C LEU A 195 -4.89 -17.36 28.31
N TYR A 196 -4.35 -16.20 27.97
CA TYR A 196 -4.73 -14.93 28.62
C TYR A 196 -6.23 -14.63 28.44
N LEU A 197 -6.77 -14.78 27.22
CA LEU A 197 -8.19 -14.58 26.94
C LEU A 197 -9.08 -15.59 27.66
N LEU A 198 -8.65 -16.84 27.75
CA LEU A 198 -9.38 -17.88 28.50
C LEU A 198 -9.40 -17.61 30.00
N ILE A 199 -8.28 -17.17 30.57
CA ILE A 199 -8.20 -16.78 32.00
C ILE A 199 -9.09 -15.58 32.26
N GLN A 200 -9.05 -14.57 31.38
CA GLN A 200 -9.89 -13.38 31.49
C GLN A 200 -11.39 -13.72 31.37
N ALA A 201 -11.76 -14.61 30.44
CA ALA A 201 -13.14 -15.08 30.29
C ALA A 201 -13.62 -15.89 31.52
N ARG A 202 -12.75 -16.71 32.13
CA ARG A 202 -13.07 -17.41 33.37
C ARG A 202 -13.22 -16.45 34.56
N ARG A 203 -12.37 -15.44 34.69
CA ARG A 203 -12.50 -14.41 35.74
C ARG A 203 -13.80 -13.62 35.64
N ARG A 204 -14.26 -13.29 34.42
CA ARG A 204 -15.56 -12.61 34.21
C ARG A 204 -16.79 -13.49 34.49
N ARG A 205 -16.66 -14.82 34.45
CA ARG A 205 -17.73 -15.76 34.79
C ARG A 205 -17.80 -16.11 36.28
N GLY A 206 -16.77 -15.73 37.05
CA GLY A 206 -16.62 -16.05 38.46
C GLY A 206 -17.11 -14.96 39.44
N ASP A 207 -17.70 -13.87 38.97
CA ASP A 207 -18.28 -12.81 39.80
C ASP A 207 -19.83 -12.86 39.76
N PRO A 208 -20.46 -13.71 40.57
CA PRO A 208 -21.92 -13.71 40.78
C PRO A 208 -22.26 -12.88 42.01
N ALA A 209 -22.03 -11.56 41.96
CA ALA A 209 -22.44 -10.69 43.05
C ALA A 209 -22.73 -9.28 42.56
N THR A 210 -23.89 -9.08 41.96
CA THR A 210 -24.72 -7.86 42.12
C THR A 210 -26.07 -8.08 41.43
N GLU A 211 -26.85 -9.07 41.98
CA GLU A 211 -28.26 -9.10 41.72
C GLU A 211 -28.95 -9.37 43.08
N SER A 212 -28.99 -8.31 43.90
CA SER A 212 -29.94 -8.16 45.02
C SER A 212 -29.68 -6.83 45.73
N ALA A 213 -30.27 -5.74 45.26
CA ALA A 213 -30.78 -4.63 46.08
C ALA A 213 -31.67 -3.75 45.21
#